data_566e4bbd472db7cda91ee802f3b7d4d8
#
_entry.id   566e4bbd472db7cda91ee802f3b7d4d8
#
_cell.length_a   1.000
_cell.length_b   1.000
_cell.length_c   1.000
_cell.angle_alpha   90.00
_cell.angle_beta   90.00
_cell.angle_gamma   90.00
#
_symmetry.space_group_name_H-M   'P 1'
#
loop_
_entity.id
_entity.type
_entity.pdbx_description
1 polymer ?
#
loop_
_entity_poly.entity_id
_entity_poly.type
_entity_poly.pdbx_seq_one_letter_code
_entity_poly.pdbx_strand_id
1 'polypeptide(L)'
;MTQNTFKVALATKNGAYFLTPDEGRKKWEKSKPFLTEENINKVVSDGHGNFFAASLTEGVFRSIDGGKSWKPANKGLHVRKVWEVAANPHEPGTIYAGTQYGHLFKSANSGDSWEEVVSLHDAPNRENWGIDWGFRTTGLALHTIRFDLNDPKKIYLVASGNGTYRSDDGGETWKSLKNGVNSACPLGEKGVSSAKPDSPPDEKRHKHLEEVHSCTHKIVVSPKDGRVYQQNHCGVYFSDNHGDQWKDVSINLENRFGFPVDVIEGDAPHVFVIPVPDPIYDCPDHNVCIQGQLSVYRTSDWGKSWSKLTNGLPGGVHTNVLRDSFAHDNSDHPGVYFGTTTGDAYFSDDLGESWKNIATGLGRIQGVNVVG
;
A
#
# COMPACT_ATOMS: atom_id res chain seq x y z
N MET A 1 33.68 6.04 -2.65
CA MET A 1 32.35 5.38 -2.54
C MET A 1 31.41 6.43 -1.98
N THR A 2 30.55 6.99 -2.81
CA THR A 2 29.52 7.93 -2.36
C THR A 2 28.53 7.12 -1.53
N GLN A 3 28.45 7.42 -0.22
CA GLN A 3 27.41 6.87 0.64
C GLN A 3 26.06 7.23 0.02
N ASN A 4 25.30 6.23 -0.40
CA ASN A 4 23.91 6.39 -0.79
C ASN A 4 23.12 6.66 0.50
N THR A 5 22.99 7.92 0.87
CA THR A 5 22.25 8.34 2.06
C THR A 5 20.77 8.34 1.74
N PHE A 6 20.12 7.19 1.93
CA PHE A 6 18.66 7.10 1.86
C PHE A 6 18.01 7.69 3.12
N LYS A 7 16.75 8.01 3.01
CA LYS A 7 15.86 8.40 4.12
C LYS A 7 14.64 7.49 4.13
N VAL A 8 14.08 7.26 5.31
CA VAL A 8 12.76 6.66 5.45
C VAL A 8 11.76 7.78 5.64
N ALA A 9 10.86 7.95 4.68
CA ALA A 9 9.78 8.91 4.74
C ALA A 9 8.59 8.28 5.47
N LEU A 10 8.10 8.95 6.49
CA LEU A 10 6.92 8.58 7.27
C LEU A 10 5.80 9.58 6.99
N ALA A 11 4.84 9.18 6.19
CA ALA A 11 3.63 9.95 5.90
C ALA A 11 2.60 9.77 7.01
N THR A 12 2.05 10.85 7.52
CA THR A 12 1.11 10.83 8.65
C THR A 12 -0.14 11.66 8.37
N LYS A 13 -1.15 11.51 9.22
CA LYS A 13 -2.37 12.33 9.16
C LYS A 13 -2.07 13.83 9.32
N ASN A 14 -0.95 14.21 9.91
CA ASN A 14 -0.58 15.60 10.21
C ASN A 14 0.84 15.88 9.65
N GLY A 15 1.00 15.76 8.34
CA GLY A 15 2.27 15.99 7.66
C GLY A 15 3.13 14.73 7.53
N ALA A 16 4.42 14.93 7.35
CA ALA A 16 5.36 13.83 7.20
C ALA A 16 6.71 14.14 7.85
N TYR A 17 7.53 13.10 8.00
CA TYR A 17 8.87 13.15 8.58
C TYR A 17 9.85 12.37 7.71
N PHE A 18 11.11 12.72 7.80
CA PHE A 18 12.20 11.86 7.37
C PHE A 18 12.93 11.29 8.57
N LEU A 19 13.27 10.03 8.52
CA LEU A 19 14.24 9.39 9.39
C LEU A 19 15.49 9.10 8.57
N THR A 20 16.64 9.59 9.03
CA THR A 20 17.93 9.36 8.38
C THR A 20 18.78 8.48 9.30
N PRO A 21 19.22 7.30 8.85
CA PRO A 21 20.06 6.43 9.65
C PRO A 21 21.50 6.93 9.67
N ASP A 22 22.24 6.58 10.74
CA ASP A 22 23.68 6.55 10.70
C ASP A 22 24.20 5.37 9.85
N GLU A 23 25.50 5.32 9.56
CA GLU A 23 26.12 4.30 8.71
C GLU A 23 25.80 2.85 9.15
N GLY A 24 25.67 2.62 10.45
CA GLY A 24 25.35 1.31 11.03
C GLY A 24 23.87 1.08 11.32
N ARG A 25 22.97 2.00 10.96
CA ARG A 25 21.52 1.96 11.26
C ARG A 25 21.21 1.78 12.76
N LYS A 26 22.14 2.21 13.62
CA LYS A 26 22.01 2.12 15.09
C LYS A 26 21.32 3.33 15.68
N LYS A 27 21.45 4.47 15.00
CA LYS A 27 20.82 5.74 15.38
C LYS A 27 20.06 6.33 14.21
N TRP A 28 18.94 6.95 14.53
CA TRP A 28 18.03 7.54 13.56
C TRP A 28 17.79 9.01 13.89
N GLU A 29 18.15 9.88 12.98
CA GLU A 29 17.85 11.30 13.08
C GLU A 29 16.48 11.57 12.49
N LYS A 30 15.58 12.13 13.31
CA LYS A 30 14.25 12.55 12.88
C LYS A 30 14.26 14.01 12.46
N SER A 31 13.79 14.29 11.25
CA SER A 31 13.59 15.67 10.78
C SER A 31 12.53 16.40 11.59
N LYS A 32 12.47 17.72 11.44
CA LYS A 32 11.22 18.47 11.74
C LYS A 32 10.11 17.96 10.81
N PRO A 33 8.84 18.02 11.25
CA PRO A 33 7.72 17.69 10.37
C PRO A 33 7.63 18.70 9.21
N PHE A 34 7.17 18.23 8.06
CA PHE A 34 6.86 19.06 6.90
C PHE A 34 5.43 18.80 6.44
N LEU A 35 4.82 19.75 5.72
CA LEU A 35 3.43 19.70 5.29
C LEU A 35 2.44 19.42 6.46
N THR A 36 2.65 20.11 7.59
CA THR A 36 1.97 19.82 8.87
C THR A 36 0.47 20.05 8.87
N GLU A 37 -0.02 20.87 7.93
CA GLU A 37 -1.46 21.12 7.75
C GLU A 37 -2.14 20.08 6.84
N GLU A 38 -1.35 19.12 6.32
CA GLU A 38 -1.79 18.18 5.31
C GLU A 38 -1.93 16.76 5.87
N ASN A 39 -2.93 16.04 5.32
CA ASN A 39 -3.08 14.63 5.55
C ASN A 39 -2.31 13.86 4.47
N ILE A 40 -1.04 13.52 4.76
CA ILE A 40 -0.14 12.89 3.79
C ILE A 40 -0.29 11.37 3.83
N ASN A 41 -0.59 10.79 2.67
CA ASN A 41 -0.72 9.33 2.52
C ASN A 41 0.59 8.68 2.07
N LYS A 42 1.38 9.36 1.25
CA LYS A 42 2.61 8.80 0.68
C LYS A 42 3.63 9.88 0.33
N VAL A 43 4.91 9.53 0.46
CA VAL A 43 6.04 10.35 -0.03
C VAL A 43 6.95 9.44 -0.85
N VAL A 44 7.29 9.83 -2.08
CA VAL A 44 8.18 9.07 -2.96
C VAL A 44 9.29 9.96 -3.54
N SER A 45 10.37 9.35 -3.98
CA SER A 45 11.43 9.97 -4.81
C SER A 45 11.29 9.53 -6.25
N ASP A 46 11.68 10.39 -7.20
CA ASP A 46 11.85 10.03 -8.61
C ASP A 46 13.25 9.50 -8.94
N GLY A 47 14.11 9.36 -7.92
CA GLY A 47 15.52 8.96 -8.09
C GLY A 47 16.42 10.04 -8.70
N HIS A 48 15.89 11.23 -9.00
CA HIS A 48 16.61 12.37 -9.62
C HIS A 48 16.63 13.61 -8.72
N GLY A 49 16.34 13.42 -7.42
CA GLY A 49 16.38 14.47 -6.41
C GLY A 49 15.06 15.20 -6.19
N ASN A 50 13.99 14.86 -6.92
CA ASN A 50 12.66 15.38 -6.63
C ASN A 50 11.91 14.42 -5.70
N PHE A 51 11.17 14.98 -4.77
CA PHE A 51 10.25 14.25 -3.92
C PHE A 51 8.82 14.70 -4.18
N PHE A 52 7.89 13.73 -4.10
CA PHE A 52 6.47 13.95 -4.28
C PHE A 52 5.71 13.42 -3.08
N ALA A 53 4.75 14.20 -2.60
CA ALA A 53 3.87 13.81 -1.50
C ALA A 53 2.41 13.81 -1.97
N ALA A 54 1.71 12.70 -1.74
CA ALA A 54 0.28 12.56 -1.98
C ALA A 54 -0.49 13.01 -0.75
N SER A 55 -1.31 14.06 -0.88
CA SER A 55 -2.21 14.54 0.16
C SER A 55 -3.64 14.05 -0.10
N LEU A 56 -4.31 13.61 0.98
CA LEU A 56 -5.73 13.27 0.97
C LEU A 56 -6.64 14.52 1.03
N THR A 57 -6.05 15.73 1.03
CA THR A 57 -6.75 17.01 1.10
C THR A 57 -6.45 17.91 -0.09
N GLU A 58 -5.16 18.18 -0.40
CA GLU A 58 -4.74 19.26 -1.29
C GLU A 58 -3.97 18.80 -2.55
N GLY A 59 -3.98 17.51 -2.85
CA GLY A 59 -3.40 17.00 -4.10
C GLY A 59 -1.97 16.51 -3.95
N VAL A 60 -1.11 16.88 -4.89
CA VAL A 60 0.30 16.52 -4.91
C VAL A 60 1.15 17.73 -4.53
N PHE A 61 2.11 17.50 -3.65
CA PHE A 61 3.20 18.45 -3.36
C PHE A 61 4.50 17.93 -3.92
N ARG A 62 5.36 18.84 -4.40
CA ARG A 62 6.69 18.53 -4.91
C ARG A 62 7.76 19.30 -4.15
N SER A 63 8.88 18.64 -3.88
CA SER A 63 10.14 19.23 -3.45
C SER A 63 11.22 18.97 -4.48
N ILE A 64 12.04 19.96 -4.78
CA ILE A 64 13.20 19.87 -5.71
C ILE A 64 14.53 20.11 -5.01
N ASP A 65 14.52 20.15 -3.68
CA ASP A 65 15.66 20.49 -2.84
C ASP A 65 15.94 19.44 -1.74
N GLY A 66 15.56 18.19 -2.02
CA GLY A 66 15.78 17.07 -1.11
C GLY A 66 14.84 17.06 0.10
N GLY A 67 13.63 17.63 -0.06
CA GLY A 67 12.58 17.66 0.98
C GLY A 67 12.67 18.84 1.94
N LYS A 68 13.51 19.86 1.66
CA LYS A 68 13.64 21.04 2.51
C LYS A 68 12.47 22.02 2.35
N SER A 69 11.98 22.16 1.12
CA SER A 69 10.78 22.96 0.83
C SER A 69 9.82 22.21 -0.09
N TRP A 70 8.54 22.51 0.03
CA TRP A 70 7.45 21.84 -0.68
C TRP A 70 6.53 22.86 -1.32
N LYS A 71 6.07 22.58 -2.55
CA LYS A 71 5.11 23.42 -3.28
C LYS A 71 4.01 22.55 -3.86
N PRO A 72 2.76 23.03 -3.92
CA PRO A 72 1.69 22.36 -4.66
C PRO A 72 2.09 22.16 -6.12
N ALA A 73 1.85 20.95 -6.65
CA ALA A 73 2.15 20.55 -8.02
C ALA A 73 0.88 19.94 -8.65
N ASN A 74 -0.12 20.78 -8.92
CA ASN A 74 -1.50 20.33 -9.14
C ASN A 74 -2.13 20.85 -10.47
N LYS A 75 -1.36 21.46 -11.37
CA LYS A 75 -1.91 21.98 -12.63
C LYS A 75 -2.45 20.82 -13.47
N GLY A 76 -3.75 20.83 -13.80
CA GLY A 76 -4.43 19.74 -14.51
C GLY A 76 -4.98 18.62 -13.61
N LEU A 77 -4.56 18.54 -12.36
CA LEU A 77 -5.10 17.58 -11.39
C LEU A 77 -6.41 18.12 -10.79
N HIS A 78 -7.54 17.71 -11.34
CA HIS A 78 -8.85 18.22 -10.92
C HIS A 78 -9.47 17.49 -9.73
N VAL A 79 -8.94 16.31 -9.34
CA VAL A 79 -9.29 15.58 -8.11
C VAL A 79 -8.17 15.72 -7.10
N ARG A 80 -8.42 16.44 -5.99
CA ARG A 80 -7.38 16.78 -5.01
C ARG A 80 -7.15 15.71 -3.92
N LYS A 81 -8.03 14.77 -3.76
CA LYS A 81 -7.84 13.68 -2.80
C LYS A 81 -6.98 12.59 -3.44
N VAL A 82 -5.66 12.69 -3.27
CA VAL A 82 -4.67 11.79 -3.87
C VAL A 82 -4.27 10.71 -2.88
N TRP A 83 -4.49 9.46 -3.27
CA TRP A 83 -4.16 8.29 -2.45
C TRP A 83 -2.78 7.72 -2.73
N GLU A 84 -2.36 7.79 -3.97
CA GLU A 84 -1.10 7.22 -4.44
C GLU A 84 -0.37 8.22 -5.32
N VAL A 85 0.95 8.27 -5.18
CA VAL A 85 1.86 8.88 -6.14
C VAL A 85 3.00 7.91 -6.40
N ALA A 86 3.35 7.71 -7.67
CA ALA A 86 4.37 6.76 -8.09
C ALA A 86 5.20 7.32 -9.23
N ALA A 87 6.53 7.31 -9.08
CA ALA A 87 7.45 7.62 -10.16
C ALA A 87 7.58 6.40 -11.10
N ASN A 88 7.54 6.62 -12.40
CA ASN A 88 7.78 5.57 -13.37
C ASN A 88 9.28 5.27 -13.46
N PRO A 89 9.76 4.07 -13.12
CA PRO A 89 11.18 3.75 -13.12
C PRO A 89 11.80 3.69 -14.53
N HIS A 90 10.97 3.56 -15.57
CA HIS A 90 11.41 3.47 -16.97
C HIS A 90 11.43 4.82 -17.70
N GLU A 91 10.71 5.82 -17.18
CA GLU A 91 10.56 7.12 -17.81
C GLU A 91 10.88 8.23 -16.80
N PRO A 92 12.15 8.68 -16.69
CA PRO A 92 12.53 9.76 -15.79
C PRO A 92 11.65 11.00 -15.95
N GLY A 93 11.17 11.55 -14.83
CA GLY A 93 10.26 12.69 -14.82
C GLY A 93 8.78 12.35 -15.08
N THR A 94 8.47 11.07 -15.34
CA THR A 94 7.08 10.62 -15.44
C THR A 94 6.58 10.14 -14.09
N ILE A 95 5.51 10.79 -13.61
CA ILE A 95 4.88 10.53 -12.33
C ILE A 95 3.40 10.22 -12.55
N TYR A 96 2.89 9.24 -11.83
CA TYR A 96 1.46 8.90 -11.81
C TYR A 96 0.84 9.26 -10.47
N ALA A 97 -0.43 9.65 -10.48
CA ALA A 97 -1.23 9.92 -9.29
C ALA A 97 -2.58 9.18 -9.36
N GLY A 98 -2.85 8.38 -8.33
CA GLY A 98 -4.12 7.70 -8.12
C GLY A 98 -4.97 8.46 -7.12
N THR A 99 -6.24 8.74 -7.48
CA THR A 99 -7.08 9.62 -6.68
C THR A 99 -8.36 8.94 -6.20
N GLN A 100 -9.10 9.69 -5.36
CA GLN A 100 -10.48 9.38 -5.04
C GLN A 100 -11.31 9.26 -6.34
N TYR A 101 -12.35 8.46 -6.29
CA TYR A 101 -13.22 8.13 -7.44
C TYR A 101 -12.56 7.31 -8.55
N GLY A 102 -11.34 6.78 -8.29
CA GLY A 102 -10.67 5.87 -9.20
C GLY A 102 -10.12 6.55 -10.46
N HIS A 103 -9.73 7.82 -10.39
CA HIS A 103 -9.03 8.48 -11.50
C HIS A 103 -7.53 8.24 -11.41
N LEU A 104 -6.92 8.10 -12.58
CA LEU A 104 -5.47 8.01 -12.77
C LEU A 104 -5.00 9.24 -13.56
N PHE A 105 -4.01 9.92 -13.02
CA PHE A 105 -3.36 11.04 -13.71
C PHE A 105 -1.89 10.69 -13.99
N LYS A 106 -1.39 11.18 -15.14
CA LYS A 106 0.02 11.09 -15.55
C LYS A 106 0.58 12.51 -15.71
N SER A 107 1.77 12.72 -15.18
CA SER A 107 2.61 13.87 -15.49
C SER A 107 3.87 13.37 -16.19
N ALA A 108 4.20 13.92 -17.36
CA ALA A 108 5.42 13.62 -18.10
C ALA A 108 6.52 14.70 -17.89
N ASN A 109 6.33 15.61 -16.92
CA ASN A 109 7.20 16.77 -16.71
C ASN A 109 7.44 17.02 -15.20
N SER A 110 7.70 15.94 -14.46
CA SER A 110 8.02 15.99 -13.03
C SER A 110 6.98 16.73 -12.17
N GLY A 111 5.70 16.59 -12.51
CA GLY A 111 4.60 17.18 -11.77
C GLY A 111 4.28 18.64 -12.14
N ASP A 112 4.88 19.22 -13.17
CA ASP A 112 4.55 20.59 -13.61
C ASP A 112 3.12 20.68 -14.15
N SER A 113 2.63 19.61 -14.79
CA SER A 113 1.23 19.48 -15.20
C SER A 113 0.82 18.00 -15.26
N TRP A 114 -0.49 17.77 -15.14
CA TRP A 114 -1.10 16.45 -15.12
C TRP A 114 -2.16 16.33 -16.19
N GLU A 115 -2.22 15.15 -16.79
CA GLU A 115 -3.28 14.75 -17.72
C GLU A 115 -3.95 13.48 -17.20
N GLU A 116 -5.25 13.38 -17.33
CA GLU A 116 -5.98 12.18 -16.95
C GLU A 116 -5.75 11.06 -17.94
N VAL A 117 -5.48 9.85 -17.46
CA VAL A 117 -5.37 8.63 -18.26
C VAL A 117 -6.79 8.13 -18.55
N VAL A 118 -7.42 8.71 -19.59
CA VAL A 118 -8.83 8.49 -19.91
C VAL A 118 -9.16 7.06 -20.34
N SER A 119 -8.17 6.30 -20.83
CA SER A 119 -8.31 4.87 -21.16
C SER A 119 -8.77 4.02 -19.98
N LEU A 120 -8.52 4.48 -18.76
CA LEU A 120 -8.99 3.77 -17.54
C LEU A 120 -10.52 3.82 -17.39
N HIS A 121 -11.20 4.75 -18.08
CA HIS A 121 -12.66 4.80 -18.08
C HIS A 121 -13.29 3.61 -18.84
N ASP A 122 -12.55 3.00 -19.76
CA ASP A 122 -12.95 1.81 -20.52
C ASP A 122 -12.50 0.50 -19.86
N ALA A 123 -11.95 0.56 -18.64
CA ALA A 123 -11.53 -0.62 -17.91
C ALA A 123 -12.72 -1.54 -17.61
N PRO A 124 -12.53 -2.88 -17.62
CA PRO A 124 -13.60 -3.83 -17.32
C PRO A 124 -14.29 -3.54 -15.97
N ASN A 125 -15.62 -3.56 -15.96
CA ASN A 125 -16.48 -3.25 -14.81
C ASN A 125 -16.29 -1.82 -14.25
N ARG A 126 -15.82 -0.86 -15.06
CA ARG A 126 -15.61 0.54 -14.64
C ARG A 126 -16.90 1.20 -14.17
N GLU A 127 -18.03 0.79 -14.71
CA GLU A 127 -19.37 1.25 -14.33
C GLU A 127 -19.73 0.92 -12.87
N ASN A 128 -19.07 -0.07 -12.29
CA ASN A 128 -19.24 -0.47 -10.88
C ASN A 128 -18.31 0.30 -9.92
N TRP A 129 -17.40 1.12 -10.48
CA TRP A 129 -16.53 1.94 -9.66
C TRP A 129 -17.31 3.16 -9.14
N GLY A 130 -17.26 3.44 -7.85
CA GLY A 130 -17.96 4.60 -7.26
C GLY A 130 -19.35 4.28 -6.70
N ILE A 131 -19.80 3.03 -6.75
CA ILE A 131 -20.98 2.62 -6.00
C ILE A 131 -20.65 2.81 -4.52
N ASP A 132 -21.45 3.63 -3.86
CA ASP A 132 -21.35 3.87 -2.42
C ASP A 132 -21.73 2.59 -1.67
N TRP A 133 -20.71 1.89 -1.18
CA TRP A 133 -20.82 0.62 -0.46
C TRP A 133 -21.44 0.77 0.94
N GLY A 134 -22.09 1.91 1.23
CA GLY A 134 -22.67 2.17 2.54
C GLY A 134 -21.62 2.45 3.64
N PHE A 135 -20.35 2.34 3.33
CA PHE A 135 -19.27 2.86 4.17
C PHE A 135 -19.12 4.35 3.90
N ARG A 136 -19.74 5.12 4.72
CA ARG A 136 -20.15 6.53 4.60
C ARG A 136 -19.10 7.56 4.20
N THR A 137 -17.87 7.25 3.86
CA THR A 137 -16.85 8.31 3.81
C THR A 137 -15.84 8.26 2.71
N THR A 138 -15.69 7.21 1.94
CA THR A 138 -14.47 7.14 1.12
C THR A 138 -14.66 6.72 -0.31
N GLY A 139 -15.79 6.75 -0.96
CA GLY A 139 -15.89 6.40 -2.38
C GLY A 139 -14.62 5.72 -2.94
N LEU A 140 -14.65 5.00 -3.98
CA LEU A 140 -13.51 4.24 -4.51
C LEU A 140 -12.25 5.07 -4.67
N ALA A 141 -11.14 4.56 -4.17
CA ALA A 141 -9.83 5.15 -4.32
C ALA A 141 -8.97 4.29 -5.25
N LEU A 142 -8.24 4.92 -6.16
CA LEU A 142 -7.11 4.32 -6.82
C LEU A 142 -5.90 4.51 -5.90
N HIS A 143 -5.53 3.47 -5.16
CA HIS A 143 -4.61 3.59 -4.03
C HIS A 143 -3.31 2.81 -4.16
N THR A 144 -3.10 2.11 -5.27
CA THR A 144 -1.83 1.45 -5.56
C THR A 144 -1.53 1.51 -7.05
N ILE A 145 -0.32 1.97 -7.37
CA ILE A 145 0.24 1.99 -8.72
C ILE A 145 1.59 1.28 -8.64
N ARG A 146 1.81 0.26 -9.48
CA ARG A 146 3.09 -0.46 -9.56
C ARG A 146 3.50 -0.66 -11.00
N PHE A 147 4.80 -0.68 -11.22
CA PHE A 147 5.40 -0.95 -12.53
C PHE A 147 6.14 -2.27 -12.46
N ASP A 148 6.12 -3.03 -13.54
CA ASP A 148 7.01 -4.16 -13.72
C ASP A 148 8.39 -3.63 -14.11
N LEU A 149 9.43 -3.93 -13.34
CA LEU A 149 10.78 -3.43 -13.61
C LEU A 149 11.42 -4.08 -14.85
N ASN A 150 10.86 -5.19 -15.35
CA ASN A 150 11.36 -5.92 -16.50
C ASN A 150 10.58 -5.60 -17.79
N ASP A 151 9.39 -4.97 -17.67
CA ASP A 151 8.55 -4.62 -18.81
C ASP A 151 7.98 -3.20 -18.64
N PRO A 152 8.50 -2.20 -19.35
CA PRO A 152 8.08 -0.81 -19.22
C PRO A 152 6.61 -0.56 -19.61
N LYS A 153 5.98 -1.51 -20.29
CA LYS A 153 4.58 -1.41 -20.69
C LYS A 153 3.61 -1.93 -19.63
N LYS A 154 4.13 -2.71 -18.66
CA LYS A 154 3.26 -3.27 -17.62
C LYS A 154 3.07 -2.32 -16.46
N ILE A 155 1.82 -1.93 -16.26
CA ILE A 155 1.37 -1.08 -15.15
C ILE A 155 0.26 -1.80 -14.39
N TYR A 156 0.39 -1.88 -13.07
CA TYR A 156 -0.61 -2.48 -12.19
C TYR A 156 -1.29 -1.40 -11.37
N LEU A 157 -2.60 -1.52 -11.24
CA LEU A 157 -3.42 -0.62 -10.43
C LEU A 157 -4.28 -1.42 -9.46
N VAL A 158 -4.54 -0.83 -8.29
CA VAL A 158 -5.56 -1.35 -7.37
C VAL A 158 -6.59 -0.27 -7.09
N ALA A 159 -7.85 -0.62 -7.38
CA ALA A 159 -9.01 0.20 -7.05
C ALA A 159 -9.79 -0.42 -5.89
N SER A 160 -10.07 0.38 -4.84
CA SER A 160 -10.84 -0.06 -3.68
C SER A 160 -12.15 -0.73 -4.11
N GLY A 161 -12.44 -1.92 -3.56
CA GLY A 161 -13.67 -2.66 -3.84
C GLY A 161 -13.73 -3.34 -5.21
N ASN A 162 -12.84 -3.01 -6.17
CA ASN A 162 -12.87 -3.56 -7.53
C ASN A 162 -11.65 -4.41 -7.90
N GLY A 163 -10.66 -4.50 -7.01
CA GLY A 163 -9.53 -5.39 -7.16
C GLY A 163 -8.39 -4.81 -7.98
N THR A 164 -7.65 -5.70 -8.63
CA THR A 164 -6.41 -5.41 -9.34
C THR A 164 -6.65 -5.33 -10.84
N TYR A 165 -6.01 -4.36 -11.49
CA TYR A 165 -6.01 -4.16 -12.93
C TYR A 165 -4.58 -4.12 -13.45
N ARG A 166 -4.37 -4.53 -14.70
CA ARG A 166 -3.08 -4.44 -15.40
C ARG A 166 -3.25 -3.88 -16.81
N SER A 167 -2.35 -3.01 -17.19
CA SER A 167 -2.07 -2.67 -18.58
C SER A 167 -0.83 -3.43 -19.04
N ASP A 168 -0.81 -3.88 -20.28
CA ASP A 168 0.32 -4.51 -20.96
C ASP A 168 0.85 -3.63 -22.13
N ASP A 169 0.34 -2.39 -22.27
CA ASP A 169 0.60 -1.49 -23.39
C ASP A 169 0.92 -0.05 -22.95
N GLY A 170 1.32 0.14 -21.69
CA GLY A 170 1.71 1.47 -21.16
C GLY A 170 0.54 2.33 -20.72
N GLY A 171 -0.63 1.72 -20.50
CA GLY A 171 -1.83 2.41 -20.03
C GLY A 171 -2.86 2.71 -21.11
N GLU A 172 -2.68 2.18 -22.34
CA GLU A 172 -3.65 2.35 -23.43
C GLU A 172 -4.90 1.49 -23.22
N THR A 173 -4.74 0.26 -22.69
CA THR A 173 -5.84 -0.63 -22.33
C THR A 173 -5.62 -1.28 -20.98
N TRP A 174 -6.71 -1.73 -20.33
CA TRP A 174 -6.70 -2.30 -18.99
C TRP A 174 -7.48 -3.60 -18.92
N LYS A 175 -6.97 -4.57 -18.16
CA LYS A 175 -7.65 -5.83 -17.87
C LYS A 175 -7.80 -6.04 -16.38
N SER A 176 -8.90 -6.65 -15.96
CA SER A 176 -9.14 -7.03 -14.56
C SER A 176 -8.44 -8.36 -14.25
N LEU A 177 -7.75 -8.44 -13.12
CA LEU A 177 -6.99 -9.59 -12.66
C LEU A 177 -7.72 -10.30 -11.52
N LYS A 178 -8.86 -10.94 -11.80
CA LYS A 178 -9.70 -11.61 -10.78
C LYS A 178 -9.60 -13.13 -10.78
N ASN A 179 -8.97 -13.73 -11.80
CA ASN A 179 -8.96 -15.18 -11.98
C ASN A 179 -8.18 -15.88 -10.85
N GLY A 180 -8.88 -16.74 -10.08
CA GLY A 180 -8.31 -17.45 -8.94
C GLY A 180 -8.34 -16.69 -7.62
N VAL A 181 -8.83 -15.42 -7.59
CA VAL A 181 -9.15 -14.75 -6.34
C VAL A 181 -10.46 -15.33 -5.82
N ASN A 182 -10.42 -15.84 -4.59
CA ASN A 182 -11.58 -16.48 -3.99
C ASN A 182 -12.69 -15.47 -3.71
N SER A 183 -13.86 -15.66 -4.33
CA SER A 183 -15.04 -14.85 -4.11
C SER A 183 -15.85 -15.30 -2.89
N ALA A 184 -15.65 -16.53 -2.42
CA ALA A 184 -16.32 -17.09 -1.25
C ALA A 184 -15.45 -16.96 0.01
N CYS A 185 -15.28 -15.74 0.50
CA CYS A 185 -14.52 -15.51 1.73
C CYS A 185 -15.30 -16.04 2.95
N PRO A 186 -14.70 -16.92 3.79
CA PRO A 186 -15.34 -17.41 5.01
C PRO A 186 -15.72 -16.29 6.00
N LEU A 187 -15.07 -15.13 5.90
CA LEU A 187 -15.44 -13.94 6.69
C LEU A 187 -16.77 -13.34 6.22
N GLY A 188 -17.19 -13.56 4.97
CA GLY A 188 -18.47 -13.11 4.44
C GLY A 188 -19.67 -13.73 5.14
N GLU A 189 -19.59 -14.99 5.53
CA GLU A 189 -20.67 -15.68 6.25
C GLU A 189 -20.76 -15.29 7.73
N LYS A 190 -19.64 -14.96 8.36
CA LYS A 190 -19.56 -14.59 9.79
C LYS A 190 -19.43 -13.09 10.03
N GLY A 191 -18.82 -12.36 9.13
CA GLY A 191 -18.39 -10.97 9.34
C GLY A 191 -19.43 -9.90 8.99
N VAL A 192 -20.55 -10.25 8.39
CA VAL A 192 -21.64 -9.28 8.05
C VAL A 192 -22.79 -9.35 9.05
N SER A 193 -22.64 -10.09 10.14
CA SER A 193 -23.70 -10.23 11.15
C SER A 193 -23.85 -9.03 12.11
N SER A 194 -23.19 -7.89 11.87
CA SER A 194 -23.49 -6.64 12.58
C SER A 194 -24.80 -5.97 12.14
N ALA A 195 -25.51 -6.54 11.16
CA ALA A 195 -26.90 -6.20 10.96
C ALA A 195 -27.75 -6.90 12.03
N LYS A 196 -28.60 -6.13 12.70
CA LYS A 196 -29.59 -6.66 13.65
C LYS A 196 -30.20 -7.96 13.12
N PRO A 197 -30.39 -9.00 13.97
CA PRO A 197 -30.93 -10.32 13.56
C PRO A 197 -32.27 -10.28 12.79
N ASP A 198 -32.97 -9.17 12.85
CA ASP A 198 -34.31 -8.99 12.32
C ASP A 198 -34.39 -8.27 10.96
N SER A 199 -33.30 -8.07 10.26
CA SER A 199 -33.35 -7.48 8.92
C SER A 199 -33.56 -8.55 7.86
N PRO A 200 -34.58 -8.40 6.95
CA PRO A 200 -34.82 -9.38 5.90
C PRO A 200 -33.59 -9.52 4.97
N PRO A 201 -33.40 -10.71 4.38
CA PRO A 201 -32.30 -10.91 3.43
C PRO A 201 -32.52 -10.01 2.21
N ASP A 202 -31.58 -9.09 1.99
CA ASP A 202 -31.60 -8.19 0.84
C ASP A 202 -30.69 -8.79 -0.26
N GLU A 203 -31.27 -9.08 -1.43
CA GLU A 203 -30.53 -9.63 -2.59
C GLU A 203 -29.42 -8.70 -3.04
N LYS A 204 -29.56 -7.39 -2.88
CA LYS A 204 -28.51 -6.41 -3.13
C LYS A 204 -27.32 -6.60 -2.18
N ARG A 205 -27.58 -7.09 -0.98
CA ARG A 205 -26.55 -7.37 0.04
C ARG A 205 -25.72 -8.61 -0.29
N HIS A 206 -26.29 -9.66 -0.87
CA HIS A 206 -25.54 -10.83 -1.32
C HIS A 206 -24.60 -10.48 -2.47
N LYS A 207 -25.07 -9.71 -3.46
CA LYS A 207 -24.25 -9.22 -4.55
C LYS A 207 -23.10 -8.32 -4.06
N HIS A 208 -23.37 -7.51 -3.05
CA HIS A 208 -22.37 -6.67 -2.38
C HIS A 208 -21.27 -7.50 -1.72
N LEU A 209 -21.59 -8.62 -1.08
CA LEU A 209 -20.61 -9.49 -0.44
C LEU A 209 -19.65 -10.11 -1.46
N GLU A 210 -20.14 -10.57 -2.60
CA GLU A 210 -19.30 -11.12 -3.68
C GLU A 210 -18.31 -10.08 -4.22
N GLU A 211 -18.70 -8.81 -4.25
CA GLU A 211 -17.85 -7.73 -4.74
C GLU A 211 -16.81 -7.26 -3.69
N VAL A 212 -17.16 -7.21 -2.41
CA VAL A 212 -16.20 -6.89 -1.31
C VAL A 212 -15.04 -7.89 -1.25
N HIS A 213 -15.24 -9.13 -1.63
CA HIS A 213 -14.19 -10.15 -1.64
C HIS A 213 -13.09 -9.88 -2.65
N SER A 214 -13.34 -9.11 -3.69
CA SER A 214 -12.31 -8.65 -4.63
C SER A 214 -11.55 -7.40 -4.17
N CYS A 215 -11.84 -6.86 -2.97
CA CYS A 215 -11.14 -5.69 -2.45
C CYS A 215 -9.68 -6.01 -2.14
N THR A 216 -8.82 -5.68 -3.09
CA THR A 216 -7.37 -5.76 -2.91
C THR A 216 -6.89 -4.55 -2.14
N HIS A 217 -6.05 -4.77 -1.13
CA HIS A 217 -5.45 -3.70 -0.32
C HIS A 217 -4.12 -3.25 -0.86
N LYS A 218 -3.30 -4.18 -1.32
CA LYS A 218 -1.96 -3.92 -1.84
C LYS A 218 -1.57 -4.96 -2.86
N ILE A 219 -0.84 -4.56 -3.89
CA ILE A 219 -0.11 -5.44 -4.80
C ILE A 219 1.37 -5.04 -4.78
N VAL A 220 2.24 -6.03 -4.88
CA VAL A 220 3.67 -5.84 -5.13
C VAL A 220 4.11 -6.71 -6.28
N VAL A 221 5.05 -6.20 -7.07
CA VAL A 221 5.63 -6.87 -8.22
C VAL A 221 7.07 -7.21 -7.87
N SER A 222 7.47 -8.47 -8.03
CA SER A 222 8.83 -8.92 -7.87
C SER A 222 9.74 -8.22 -8.88
N PRO A 223 10.79 -7.52 -8.45
CA PRO A 223 11.71 -6.86 -9.37
C PRO A 223 12.54 -7.84 -10.20
N LYS A 224 12.66 -9.10 -9.76
CA LYS A 224 13.50 -10.11 -10.40
C LYS A 224 12.83 -10.75 -11.62
N ASP A 225 11.55 -11.09 -11.53
CA ASP A 225 10.88 -11.97 -12.50
C ASP A 225 9.43 -11.59 -12.81
N GLY A 226 8.96 -10.46 -12.28
CA GLY A 226 7.62 -9.96 -12.53
C GLY A 226 6.49 -10.78 -11.88
N ARG A 227 6.81 -11.71 -10.99
CA ARG A 227 5.81 -12.38 -10.16
C ARG A 227 5.12 -11.36 -9.26
N VAL A 228 3.88 -11.63 -8.89
CA VAL A 228 3.10 -10.67 -8.13
C VAL A 228 2.47 -11.30 -6.89
N TYR A 229 2.39 -10.51 -5.84
CA TYR A 229 1.66 -10.84 -4.62
C TYR A 229 0.61 -9.77 -4.35
N GLN A 230 -0.53 -10.18 -3.82
CA GLN A 230 -1.52 -9.23 -3.33
C GLN A 230 -2.06 -9.65 -1.98
N GLN A 231 -2.33 -8.67 -1.13
CA GLN A 231 -3.13 -8.79 0.09
C GLN A 231 -4.52 -8.25 -0.18
N ASN A 232 -5.53 -9.01 0.16
CA ASN A 232 -6.92 -8.57 0.10
C ASN A 232 -7.69 -8.93 1.37
N HIS A 233 -9.01 -8.70 1.39
CA HIS A 233 -9.86 -9.07 2.53
C HIS A 233 -9.78 -10.56 2.88
N CYS A 234 -9.61 -11.43 1.90
CA CYS A 234 -9.76 -12.88 2.07
C CYS A 234 -8.43 -13.62 2.19
N GLY A 235 -7.32 -12.92 2.07
CA GLY A 235 -6.01 -13.56 2.20
C GLY A 235 -4.90 -12.92 1.39
N VAL A 236 -3.82 -13.66 1.30
CA VAL A 236 -2.64 -13.36 0.49
C VAL A 236 -2.67 -14.24 -0.74
N TYR A 237 -2.48 -13.65 -1.89
CA TYR A 237 -2.46 -14.35 -3.18
C TYR A 237 -1.14 -14.14 -3.89
N PHE A 238 -0.71 -15.17 -4.59
CA PHE A 238 0.49 -15.21 -5.40
C PHE A 238 0.15 -15.54 -6.84
N SER A 239 0.86 -14.94 -7.78
CA SER A 239 0.80 -15.27 -9.21
C SER A 239 2.21 -15.34 -9.79
N ASP A 240 2.47 -16.40 -10.55
CA ASP A 240 3.71 -16.62 -11.30
C ASP A 240 3.58 -16.24 -12.79
N ASN A 241 2.45 -15.64 -13.18
CA ASN A 241 2.13 -15.23 -14.55
C ASN A 241 1.53 -13.82 -14.59
N HIS A 242 2.15 -12.88 -13.87
CA HIS A 242 1.81 -11.45 -13.87
C HIS A 242 0.37 -11.13 -13.44
N GLY A 243 -0.27 -11.99 -12.63
CA GLY A 243 -1.62 -11.82 -12.13
C GLY A 243 -2.72 -12.41 -13.03
N ASP A 244 -2.38 -13.10 -14.12
CA ASP A 244 -3.37 -13.75 -14.98
C ASP A 244 -4.09 -14.91 -14.25
N GLN A 245 -3.41 -15.56 -13.29
CA GLN A 245 -3.96 -16.57 -12.41
C GLN A 245 -3.41 -16.39 -11.00
N TRP A 246 -4.28 -16.35 -10.01
CA TRP A 246 -3.91 -16.24 -8.61
C TRP A 246 -4.05 -17.57 -7.87
N LYS A 247 -3.17 -17.77 -6.89
CA LYS A 247 -3.17 -18.91 -5.96
C LYS A 247 -3.25 -18.35 -4.54
N ASP A 248 -4.18 -18.84 -3.72
CA ASP A 248 -4.25 -18.51 -2.30
C ASP A 248 -3.05 -19.14 -1.57
N VAL A 249 -2.26 -18.32 -0.93
CA VAL A 249 -1.06 -18.72 -0.16
C VAL A 249 -1.17 -18.37 1.32
N SER A 250 -2.35 -18.02 1.80
CA SER A 250 -2.62 -17.66 3.19
C SER A 250 -2.97 -18.85 4.10
N ILE A 251 -2.88 -20.08 3.62
CA ILE A 251 -3.43 -21.28 4.29
C ILE A 251 -2.87 -21.50 5.71
N ASN A 252 -1.63 -21.07 5.96
CA ASN A 252 -0.95 -21.25 7.26
C ASN A 252 -0.81 -19.94 8.03
N LEU A 253 -1.50 -18.88 7.64
CA LEU A 253 -1.60 -17.64 8.41
C LEU A 253 -2.67 -17.79 9.49
N GLU A 254 -2.40 -17.31 10.71
CA GLU A 254 -3.38 -17.28 11.80
C GLU A 254 -4.61 -16.45 11.43
N ASN A 255 -4.39 -15.38 10.66
CA ASN A 255 -5.42 -14.50 10.14
C ASN A 255 -5.16 -14.20 8.66
N ARG A 256 -6.21 -14.11 7.87
CA ARG A 256 -6.13 -13.91 6.42
C ARG A 256 -6.25 -12.44 6.02
N PHE A 257 -6.97 -11.66 6.80
CA PHE A 257 -7.18 -10.25 6.54
C PHE A 257 -5.94 -9.45 6.93
N GLY A 258 -5.50 -8.53 6.08
CA GLY A 258 -4.40 -7.61 6.34
C GLY A 258 -4.36 -6.50 5.31
N PHE A 259 -3.45 -5.55 5.49
CA PHE A 259 -3.31 -4.42 4.57
C PHE A 259 -1.99 -4.45 3.79
N PRO A 260 -0.80 -4.52 4.44
CA PRO A 260 0.46 -4.47 3.73
C PRO A 260 0.85 -5.84 3.18
N VAL A 261 1.51 -5.82 2.04
CA VAL A 261 2.36 -6.89 1.52
C VAL A 261 3.58 -6.25 0.90
N ASP A 262 4.75 -6.86 1.10
CA ASP A 262 5.99 -6.44 0.47
C ASP A 262 6.87 -7.64 0.12
N VAL A 263 7.78 -7.48 -0.86
CA VAL A 263 8.67 -8.54 -1.33
C VAL A 263 10.10 -8.04 -1.42
N ILE A 264 11.00 -8.75 -0.78
CA ILE A 264 12.45 -8.55 -0.87
C ILE A 264 13.03 -9.70 -1.65
N GLU A 265 13.75 -9.40 -2.72
CA GLU A 265 14.38 -10.40 -3.55
C GLU A 265 15.68 -10.91 -2.94
N GLY A 266 15.98 -12.18 -3.23
CA GLY A 266 17.18 -12.89 -2.82
C GLY A 266 17.30 -14.18 -3.61
N ASP A 267 18.02 -15.17 -3.07
CA ASP A 267 18.04 -16.53 -3.63
C ASP A 267 16.65 -17.17 -3.59
N ALA A 268 15.88 -16.88 -2.54
CA ALA A 268 14.44 -17.06 -2.44
C ALA A 268 13.81 -15.72 -2.04
N PRO A 269 12.61 -15.38 -2.54
CA PRO A 269 11.94 -14.14 -2.17
C PRO A 269 11.47 -14.19 -0.72
N HIS A 270 11.68 -13.11 0.00
CA HIS A 270 11.09 -12.91 1.32
C HIS A 270 9.84 -12.04 1.18
N VAL A 271 8.67 -12.64 1.38
CA VAL A 271 7.39 -11.91 1.32
C VAL A 271 6.90 -11.68 2.74
N PHE A 272 6.54 -10.43 3.02
CA PHE A 272 6.09 -9.98 4.33
C PHE A 272 4.63 -9.57 4.29
N VAL A 273 3.89 -9.95 5.32
CA VAL A 273 2.52 -9.49 5.57
C VAL A 273 2.31 -9.22 7.06
N ILE A 274 1.36 -8.36 7.37
CA ILE A 274 0.93 -8.08 8.76
C ILE A 274 -0.58 -8.28 8.82
N PRO A 275 -1.03 -9.51 9.11
CA PRO A 275 -2.44 -9.81 9.28
C PRO A 275 -3.01 -9.10 10.50
N VAL A 276 -4.28 -8.74 10.39
CA VAL A 276 -5.05 -8.16 11.49
C VAL A 276 -5.86 -9.27 12.13
N PRO A 277 -5.72 -9.53 13.46
CA PRO A 277 -6.50 -10.52 14.15
C PRO A 277 -8.01 -10.26 14.08
N ASP A 278 -8.79 -11.31 13.93
CA ASP A 278 -10.24 -11.27 14.01
C ASP A 278 -10.72 -10.96 15.45
N PRO A 279 -11.82 -10.20 15.65
CA PRO A 279 -12.72 -9.67 14.65
C PRO A 279 -12.53 -8.16 14.43
N ILE A 280 -12.18 -7.76 13.22
CA ILE A 280 -12.16 -6.36 12.77
C ILE A 280 -13.51 -5.67 12.99
N TYR A 281 -14.57 -6.42 13.01
CA TYR A 281 -15.96 -5.93 13.02
C TYR A 281 -16.45 -5.41 14.38
N ASP A 282 -15.74 -5.73 15.46
CA ASP A 282 -16.03 -5.20 16.81
C ASP A 282 -15.34 -3.85 17.08
N CYS A 283 -14.56 -3.35 16.13
CA CYS A 283 -13.89 -2.07 16.24
C CYS A 283 -14.71 -0.96 15.59
N PRO A 284 -15.21 0.03 16.36
CA PRO A 284 -16.00 1.14 15.82
C PRO A 284 -15.22 1.98 14.80
N ASP A 285 -13.90 1.90 14.85
CA ASP A 285 -12.98 2.53 13.91
C ASP A 285 -12.15 1.43 13.25
N HIS A 286 -12.57 0.96 12.07
CA HIS A 286 -11.93 -0.12 11.29
C HIS A 286 -10.41 0.04 11.06
N ASN A 287 -9.82 1.06 11.65
CA ASN A 287 -8.43 1.43 11.51
C ASN A 287 -7.55 1.11 12.73
N VAL A 288 -8.09 0.53 13.81
CA VAL A 288 -7.37 0.42 15.07
C VAL A 288 -7.70 -0.90 15.79
N CYS A 289 -7.43 -2.07 15.19
CA CYS A 289 -7.69 -3.29 15.96
C CYS A 289 -6.75 -4.44 15.66
N ILE A 290 -5.54 -4.34 16.15
CA ILE A 290 -4.87 -5.55 16.64
C ILE A 290 -5.08 -5.58 18.15
N GLN A 291 -5.93 -6.47 18.63
CA GLN A 291 -5.95 -6.81 20.05
C GLN A 291 -4.85 -7.83 20.30
N GLY A 292 -3.81 -7.45 21.00
CA GLY A 292 -2.79 -8.39 21.42
C GLY A 292 -1.41 -8.16 20.83
N GLN A 293 -0.78 -9.19 20.30
CA GLN A 293 0.58 -9.14 19.79
C GLN A 293 0.60 -8.64 18.35
N LEU A 294 1.24 -7.50 18.09
CA LEU A 294 1.60 -7.10 16.73
C LEU A 294 2.54 -8.15 16.13
N SER A 295 2.20 -8.71 14.99
CA SER A 295 2.91 -9.83 14.40
C SER A 295 3.16 -9.58 12.91
N VAL A 296 4.43 -9.66 12.52
CA VAL A 296 4.83 -9.74 11.11
C VAL A 296 4.95 -11.19 10.72
N TYR A 297 4.53 -11.56 9.53
CA TYR A 297 4.73 -12.89 8.98
C TYR A 297 5.60 -12.80 7.74
N ARG A 298 6.51 -13.76 7.61
CA ARG A 298 7.40 -13.88 6.45
C ARG A 298 7.32 -15.28 5.86
N THR A 299 7.27 -15.37 4.54
CA THR A 299 7.53 -16.60 3.79
C THR A 299 8.78 -16.47 2.95
N SER A 300 9.51 -17.57 2.76
CA SER A 300 10.66 -17.68 1.85
C SER A 300 10.49 -18.83 0.84
N ASP A 301 9.29 -19.43 0.79
CA ASP A 301 8.96 -20.60 0.00
C ASP A 301 7.69 -20.44 -0.83
N TRP A 302 7.42 -19.20 -1.28
CA TRP A 302 6.28 -18.84 -2.13
C TRP A 302 4.92 -18.99 -1.43
N GLY A 303 4.90 -18.82 -0.09
CA GLY A 303 3.70 -18.92 0.73
C GLY A 303 3.28 -20.32 1.11
N LYS A 304 4.15 -21.32 0.94
CA LYS A 304 3.87 -22.69 1.42
C LYS A 304 3.94 -22.77 2.95
N SER A 305 4.80 -21.96 3.56
CA SER A 305 4.89 -21.79 5.00
C SER A 305 5.11 -20.33 5.39
N TRP A 306 4.72 -19.98 6.62
CA TRP A 306 4.86 -18.63 7.16
C TRP A 306 5.51 -18.68 8.55
N SER A 307 6.53 -17.87 8.76
CA SER A 307 7.18 -17.65 10.03
C SER A 307 6.57 -16.44 10.72
N LYS A 308 6.14 -16.56 11.96
CA LYS A 308 5.64 -15.46 12.80
C LYS A 308 6.81 -14.77 13.49
N LEU A 309 6.99 -13.48 13.24
CA LEU A 309 8.12 -12.68 13.66
C LEU A 309 7.64 -11.58 14.62
N THR A 310 7.89 -11.77 15.92
CA THR A 310 7.37 -10.87 16.98
C THR A 310 8.46 -10.32 17.90
N ASN A 311 9.70 -10.80 17.77
CA ASN A 311 10.79 -10.40 18.67
C ASN A 311 11.04 -8.88 18.56
N GLY A 312 10.96 -8.16 19.69
CA GLY A 312 11.09 -6.70 19.75
C GLY A 312 9.80 -5.92 19.41
N LEU A 313 8.70 -6.60 19.04
CA LEU A 313 7.40 -5.96 18.85
C LEU A 313 6.58 -5.91 20.15
N PRO A 314 5.77 -4.86 20.34
CA PRO A 314 4.97 -4.73 21.55
C PRO A 314 3.82 -5.74 21.57
N GLY A 315 3.54 -6.29 22.76
CA GLY A 315 2.33 -7.04 23.06
C GLY A 315 1.27 -6.18 23.73
N GLY A 316 0.01 -6.62 23.68
CA GLY A 316 -1.10 -5.95 24.35
C GLY A 316 -1.46 -4.58 23.79
N VAL A 317 -1.13 -4.32 22.53
CA VAL A 317 -1.39 -3.05 21.84
C VAL A 317 -2.66 -3.08 20.98
N HIS A 318 -3.30 -1.93 20.87
CA HIS A 318 -4.38 -1.69 19.91
C HIS A 318 -3.83 -0.83 18.77
N THR A 319 -3.32 -1.45 17.72
CA THR A 319 -2.71 -0.76 16.59
C THR A 319 -2.96 -1.51 15.28
N ASN A 320 -2.62 -0.90 14.17
CA ASN A 320 -2.64 -1.51 12.86
C ASN A 320 -1.48 -0.99 12.00
N VAL A 321 -1.15 -1.70 10.95
CA VAL A 321 -0.22 -1.26 9.89
C VAL A 321 -1.00 -1.13 8.59
N LEU A 322 -1.05 0.07 8.05
CA LEU A 322 -1.83 0.37 6.86
C LEU A 322 -1.10 -0.10 5.60
N ARG A 323 -1.83 -0.16 4.47
CA ARG A 323 -1.36 -0.72 3.19
C ARG A 323 -0.02 -0.17 2.70
N ASP A 324 0.22 1.13 2.87
CA ASP A 324 1.43 1.81 2.43
C ASP A 324 2.44 2.06 3.55
N SER A 325 2.17 1.53 4.75
CA SER A 325 3.02 1.69 5.94
C SER A 325 4.04 0.57 6.13
N PHE A 326 4.44 -0.09 5.04
CA PHE A 326 5.47 -1.13 5.03
C PHE A 326 6.36 -0.95 3.80
N ALA A 327 7.69 -0.99 3.99
CA ALA A 327 8.67 -0.81 2.94
C ALA A 327 10.00 -1.52 3.28
N HIS A 328 10.85 -1.69 2.28
CA HIS A 328 12.25 -2.11 2.44
C HIS A 328 13.17 -1.17 1.65
N ASP A 329 14.46 -1.21 1.93
CA ASP A 329 15.49 -0.59 1.11
C ASP A 329 16.21 -1.62 0.22
N ASN A 330 16.88 -1.13 -0.83
CA ASN A 330 17.57 -1.95 -1.83
C ASN A 330 19.08 -2.08 -1.56
N SER A 331 19.52 -2.04 -0.29
CA SER A 331 20.93 -2.27 0.04
C SER A 331 21.27 -3.76 0.01
N ASP A 332 22.57 -4.10 0.01
CA ASP A 332 23.05 -5.49 0.06
C ASP A 332 22.53 -6.26 1.29
N HIS A 333 22.22 -5.54 2.37
CA HIS A 333 21.54 -6.04 3.56
C HIS A 333 20.26 -5.22 3.76
N PRO A 334 19.15 -5.62 3.12
CA PRO A 334 17.93 -4.83 3.10
C PRO A 334 17.38 -4.60 4.50
N GLY A 335 17.13 -3.35 4.84
CA GLY A 335 16.34 -2.99 6.01
C GLY A 335 14.86 -3.09 5.70
N VAL A 336 14.09 -3.53 6.67
CA VAL A 336 12.63 -3.63 6.59
C VAL A 336 12.01 -2.63 7.57
N TYR A 337 11.02 -1.89 7.13
CA TYR A 337 10.44 -0.77 7.86
C TYR A 337 8.93 -0.86 7.89
N PHE A 338 8.31 -0.56 9.01
CA PHE A 338 6.87 -0.29 9.03
C PHE A 338 6.49 0.76 10.06
N GLY A 339 5.33 1.37 9.82
CA GLY A 339 4.72 2.37 10.69
C GLY A 339 3.32 1.96 11.13
N THR A 340 2.95 2.31 12.36
CA THR A 340 1.68 1.94 12.98
C THR A 340 0.68 3.09 13.01
N THR A 341 -0.59 2.75 13.16
CA THR A 341 -1.66 3.75 13.34
C THR A 341 -1.59 4.47 14.69
N THR A 342 -0.82 3.95 15.65
CA THR A 342 -0.52 4.60 16.93
C THR A 342 0.68 5.54 16.89
N GLY A 343 1.41 5.58 15.75
CA GLY A 343 2.48 6.55 15.53
C GLY A 343 3.87 6.05 15.89
N ASP A 344 4.07 4.74 15.92
CA ASP A 344 5.35 4.12 16.15
C ASP A 344 5.92 3.58 14.84
N ALA A 345 7.22 3.74 14.63
CA ALA A 345 7.93 3.19 13.50
C ALA A 345 8.95 2.14 13.94
N TYR A 346 9.00 1.03 13.19
CA TYR A 346 9.87 -0.11 13.48
C TYR A 346 10.80 -0.40 12.30
N PHE A 347 11.95 -0.96 12.63
CA PHE A 347 13.00 -1.34 11.71
C PHE A 347 13.55 -2.72 12.07
N SER A 348 13.91 -3.48 11.06
CA SER A 348 14.66 -4.73 11.16
C SER A 348 15.81 -4.71 10.15
N ASP A 349 16.99 -5.17 10.56
CA ASP A 349 18.18 -5.37 9.74
C ASP A 349 18.51 -6.86 9.52
N ASP A 350 17.61 -7.75 9.94
CA ASP A 350 17.76 -9.20 9.91
C ASP A 350 16.53 -9.91 9.29
N LEU A 351 15.90 -9.25 8.30
CA LEU A 351 14.72 -9.77 7.60
C LEU A 351 13.55 -10.10 8.55
N GLY A 352 13.39 -9.32 9.61
CA GLY A 352 12.27 -9.41 10.54
C GLY A 352 12.48 -10.35 11.72
N GLU A 353 13.64 -11.01 11.86
CA GLU A 353 13.93 -11.86 13.03
C GLU A 353 13.91 -11.05 14.33
N SER A 354 14.31 -9.79 14.27
CA SER A 354 14.17 -8.83 15.36
C SER A 354 13.78 -7.44 14.89
N TRP A 355 13.00 -6.74 15.74
CA TRP A 355 12.47 -5.41 15.43
C TRP A 355 12.94 -4.40 16.47
N LYS A 356 13.31 -3.22 16.01
CA LYS A 356 13.73 -2.07 16.82
C LYS A 356 12.74 -0.93 16.60
N ASN A 357 12.26 -0.33 17.67
CA ASN A 357 11.50 0.93 17.54
C ASN A 357 12.48 2.04 17.20
N ILE A 358 12.22 2.78 16.11
CA ILE A 358 13.09 3.86 15.60
C ILE A 358 12.45 5.24 15.72
N ALA A 359 11.16 5.32 15.95
CA ALA A 359 10.46 6.58 16.26
C ALA A 359 9.11 6.30 16.94
N THR A 360 8.68 7.22 17.80
CA THR A 360 7.40 7.16 18.53
C THR A 360 6.67 8.51 18.49
N GLY A 361 5.36 8.47 18.74
CA GLY A 361 4.55 9.67 18.96
C GLY A 361 4.35 10.54 17.71
N LEU A 362 4.42 9.94 16.51
CA LEU A 362 4.29 10.66 15.24
C LEU A 362 2.83 10.90 14.82
N GLY A 363 1.86 10.43 15.60
CA GLY A 363 0.48 10.35 15.17
C GLY A 363 0.29 9.20 14.17
N ARG A 364 -0.90 9.06 13.59
CA ARG A 364 -1.23 7.95 12.69
C ARG A 364 -0.32 7.94 11.45
N ILE A 365 0.54 6.93 11.35
CA ILE A 365 1.36 6.70 10.16
C ILE A 365 0.50 6.03 9.08
N GLN A 366 0.50 6.57 7.89
CA GLN A 366 -0.28 6.12 6.74
C GLN A 366 0.58 5.53 5.63
N GLY A 367 1.83 5.97 5.55
CA GLY A 367 2.78 5.46 4.56
C GLY A 367 4.21 5.48 5.08
N VAL A 368 4.97 4.48 4.66
CA VAL A 368 6.42 4.34 4.88
C VAL A 368 7.06 4.08 3.53
N ASN A 369 8.04 4.87 3.15
CA ASN A 369 8.77 4.71 1.90
C ASN A 369 10.25 5.01 2.09
N VAL A 370 11.11 4.28 1.41
CA VAL A 370 12.52 4.61 1.30
C VAL A 370 12.70 5.58 0.13
N VAL A 371 13.38 6.69 0.38
CA VAL A 371 13.59 7.78 -0.59
C VAL A 371 15.04 8.27 -0.53
N GLY A 372 15.60 8.61 -1.68
CA GLY A 372 16.98 9.09 -1.79
C GLY A 372 17.51 8.99 -3.19
#